data_f1e9f3e472c3edce2626f1555491623e
#
_entry.id   f1e9f3e472c3edce2626f1555491623e
#
_cell.length_a   1.000
_cell.length_b   1.000
_cell.length_c   1.000
_cell.angle_alpha   90.00
_cell.angle_beta   90.00
_cell.angle_gamma   90.00
#
_symmetry.space_group_name_H-M   'P 1'
#
loop_
_entity.id
_entity.type
_entity.pdbx_description
1 polymer ?
#
loop_
_entity_poly.entity_id
_entity_poly.type
_entity_poly.pdbx_seq_one_letter_code
_entity_poly.pdbx_strand_id
1 'polypeptide(L)'
;MNHQDTKTPREPIPMETDEVASKIVDAAFAVHKALGPGLLESVYEVCLLRELSKRGLKTERQVLLPVVYDNLRLDAGPRLDLVVEKRVIVELKAVEALLPVHTAQLLTYLKLSGYRLGLLVNFNSALIKQGIQRIAL
;
A
#
# COMPACT_ATOMS: atom_id res chain seq x y z
N MET A 1 27.08 22.84 6.45
CA MET A 1 26.27 22.75 6.90
C MET A 1 25.90 22.50 7.16
N ASN A 2 26.28 22.41 7.08
CA ASN A 2 25.47 22.16 7.55
C ASN A 2 25.04 21.81 7.77
N HIS A 3 25.15 21.65 7.82
CA HIS A 3 24.25 21.50 8.31
C HIS A 3 23.89 21.38 8.79
N GLN A 4 24.10 21.38 8.95
CA GLN A 4 23.47 21.42 9.67
C GLN A 4 23.17 21.45 10.38
N ASP A 5 23.45 21.55 10.73
CA ASP A 5 22.92 21.64 11.57
C ASP A 5 22.54 21.99 12.24
N THR A 6 22.29 21.88 12.43
CA THR A 6 21.74 22.11 13.02
C THR A 6 21.19 22.41 13.90
N LYS A 7 20.93 22.64 14.51
CA LYS A 7 20.01 23.12 15.23
C LYS A 7 18.75 23.44 15.15
N THR A 8 18.44 23.01 15.01
CA THR A 8 17.17 23.32 14.41
C THR A 8 16.01 22.61 15.08
N PRO A 9 14.74 22.97 14.72
CA PRO A 9 13.58 22.31 15.26
C PRO A 9 13.65 20.80 15.12
N ARG A 10 13.01 20.12 16.02
CA ARG A 10 13.10 18.68 16.10
C ARG A 10 11.90 18.03 15.45
N GLU A 11 11.76 18.26 14.15
CA GLU A 11 10.75 17.49 13.43
C GLU A 11 11.20 16.05 13.34
N PRO A 12 10.26 15.10 13.39
CA PRO A 12 10.61 13.70 13.23
C PRO A 12 11.27 13.46 11.88
N ILE A 13 12.26 12.60 11.85
CA ILE A 13 12.86 12.16 10.59
C ILE A 13 11.82 11.34 9.85
N PRO A 14 11.52 11.68 8.58
CA PRO A 14 10.55 10.91 7.82
C PRO A 14 10.97 9.46 7.70
N MET A 15 10.00 8.54 7.80
CA MET A 15 10.24 7.13 7.64
C MET A 15 10.55 6.82 6.17
N GLU A 16 11.61 6.07 5.95
CA GLU A 16 11.98 5.68 4.59
C GLU A 16 10.91 4.78 3.97
N THR A 17 10.76 4.87 2.65
CA THR A 17 9.75 4.08 1.92
C THR A 17 9.94 2.59 2.13
N ASP A 18 11.18 2.10 2.14
CA ASP A 18 11.44 0.68 2.37
C ASP A 18 11.08 0.26 3.78
N GLU A 19 11.27 1.12 4.75
CA GLU A 19 10.87 0.85 6.13
C GLU A 19 9.36 0.76 6.25
N VAL A 20 8.64 1.66 5.60
CA VAL A 20 7.17 1.60 5.53
C VAL A 20 6.73 0.29 4.91
N ALA A 21 7.31 -0.08 3.77
CA ALA A 21 6.97 -1.34 3.08
C ALA A 21 7.21 -2.55 3.99
N SER A 22 8.33 -2.57 4.71
CA SER A 22 8.64 -3.65 5.63
C SER A 22 7.59 -3.79 6.73
N LYS A 23 7.14 -2.68 7.28
CA LYS A 23 6.09 -2.69 8.31
C LYS A 23 4.75 -3.14 7.75
N ILE A 24 4.44 -2.79 6.51
CA ILE A 24 3.22 -3.25 5.86
C ILE A 24 3.26 -4.77 5.69
N VAL A 25 4.38 -5.30 5.24
CA VAL A 25 4.55 -6.75 5.07
C VAL A 25 4.38 -7.45 6.41
N ASP A 26 4.99 -6.94 7.48
CA ASP A 26 4.84 -7.49 8.82
C ASP A 26 3.39 -7.49 9.26
N ALA A 27 2.66 -6.41 8.99
CA ALA A 27 1.24 -6.30 9.30
C ALA A 27 0.42 -7.34 8.54
N ALA A 28 0.71 -7.52 7.25
CA ALA A 28 0.03 -8.52 6.43
C ALA A 28 0.28 -9.93 6.94
N PHE A 29 1.51 -10.23 7.35
CA PHE A 29 1.85 -11.51 7.97
C PHE A 29 1.04 -11.75 9.25
N ALA A 30 0.91 -10.72 10.09
CA ALA A 30 0.15 -10.84 11.34
C ALA A 30 -1.32 -11.16 11.07
N VAL A 31 -1.93 -10.46 10.11
CA VAL A 31 -3.33 -10.69 9.74
C VAL A 31 -3.52 -12.10 9.19
N HIS A 32 -2.68 -12.50 8.26
CA HIS A 32 -2.80 -13.81 7.61
C HIS A 32 -2.55 -14.95 8.60
N LYS A 33 -1.61 -14.77 9.50
CA LYS A 33 -1.33 -15.77 10.55
C LYS A 33 -2.54 -15.98 11.44
N ALA A 34 -3.26 -14.91 11.75
CA ALA A 34 -4.43 -14.98 12.63
C ALA A 34 -5.66 -15.54 11.92
N LEU A 35 -5.88 -15.16 10.65
CA LEU A 35 -7.14 -15.44 9.95
C LEU A 35 -7.04 -16.52 8.89
N GLY A 36 -5.88 -16.66 8.23
CA GLY A 36 -5.73 -17.55 7.09
C GLY A 36 -6.46 -17.06 5.85
N PRO A 37 -6.43 -17.84 4.77
CA PRO A 37 -7.14 -17.49 3.53
C PRO A 37 -8.64 -17.74 3.65
N GLY A 38 -9.41 -17.30 2.64
CA GLY A 38 -10.80 -17.70 2.46
C GLY A 38 -11.83 -16.67 2.90
N LEU A 39 -11.41 -15.52 3.42
CA LEU A 39 -12.36 -14.50 3.85
C LEU A 39 -12.55 -13.44 2.78
N LEU A 40 -13.53 -12.57 2.99
CA LEU A 40 -13.78 -11.46 2.07
C LEU A 40 -12.64 -10.43 2.14
N GLU A 41 -12.37 -9.80 1.02
CA GLU A 41 -11.35 -8.77 0.92
C GLU A 41 -11.56 -7.65 1.93
N SER A 42 -12.82 -7.24 2.14
CA SER A 42 -13.16 -6.18 3.09
C SER A 42 -12.77 -6.53 4.54
N VAL A 43 -12.84 -7.81 4.90
CA VAL A 43 -12.43 -8.26 6.24
C VAL A 43 -10.93 -8.06 6.41
N TYR A 44 -10.16 -8.46 5.41
CA TYR A 44 -8.70 -8.29 5.46
C TYR A 44 -8.30 -6.83 5.50
N GLU A 45 -9.03 -5.97 4.79
CA GLU A 45 -8.76 -4.54 4.79
C GLU A 45 -8.88 -3.96 6.20
N VAL A 46 -9.97 -4.24 6.88
CA VAL A 46 -10.21 -3.73 8.25
C VAL A 46 -9.11 -4.23 9.20
N CYS A 47 -8.78 -5.52 9.10
CA CYS A 47 -7.77 -6.11 9.97
C CYS A 47 -6.37 -5.56 9.68
N LEU A 48 -6.06 -5.33 8.41
CA LEU A 48 -4.77 -4.75 8.03
C LEU A 48 -4.66 -3.31 8.53
N LEU A 49 -5.73 -2.53 8.41
CA LEU A 49 -5.76 -1.16 8.96
C LEU A 49 -5.44 -1.16 10.45
N ARG A 50 -6.02 -2.11 11.19
CA ARG A 50 -5.75 -2.24 12.62
C ARG A 50 -4.27 -2.50 12.89
N GLU A 51 -3.67 -3.44 12.14
CA GLU A 51 -2.26 -3.78 12.31
C GLU A 51 -1.33 -2.64 11.92
N LEU A 52 -1.68 -1.91 10.85
CA LEU A 52 -0.90 -0.75 10.43
C LEU A 52 -0.94 0.35 11.50
N SER A 53 -2.11 0.60 12.07
CA SER A 53 -2.28 1.58 13.16
C SER A 53 -1.45 1.21 14.37
N LYS A 54 -1.43 -0.07 14.76
CA LYS A 54 -0.63 -0.55 15.89
C LYS A 54 0.87 -0.32 15.67
N ARG A 55 1.30 -0.26 14.41
CA ARG A 55 2.70 -0.01 14.04
C ARG A 55 3.01 1.46 13.83
N GLY A 56 2.06 2.34 14.14
CA GLY A 56 2.26 3.78 14.04
C GLY A 56 2.20 4.31 12.61
N LEU A 57 1.62 3.57 11.68
CA LEU A 57 1.54 3.98 10.28
C LEU A 57 0.22 4.69 10.01
N LYS A 58 0.30 5.88 9.42
CA LYS A 58 -0.88 6.63 8.99
C LYS A 58 -1.32 6.09 7.65
N THR A 59 -2.58 5.70 7.57
CA THR A 59 -3.12 5.05 6.37
C THR A 59 -4.40 5.74 5.94
N GLU A 60 -4.46 6.08 4.66
CA GLU A 60 -5.69 6.54 4.01
C GLU A 60 -6.28 5.36 3.25
N ARG A 61 -7.61 5.22 3.31
CA ARG A 61 -8.30 4.13 2.64
C ARG A 61 -9.21 4.65 1.55
N GLN A 62 -9.40 3.85 0.51
CA GLN A 62 -10.33 4.15 -0.57
C GLN A 62 -10.09 5.53 -1.15
N VAL A 63 -8.84 5.77 -1.55
CA VAL A 63 -8.41 7.09 -2.04
C VAL A 63 -8.73 7.21 -3.52
N LEU A 64 -9.54 8.19 -3.88
CA LEU A 64 -9.87 8.44 -5.28
C LEU A 64 -8.63 8.91 -6.04
N LEU A 65 -8.36 8.26 -7.16
CA LEU A 65 -7.25 8.60 -8.03
C LEU A 65 -7.80 9.21 -9.32
N PRO A 66 -7.67 10.54 -9.51
CA PRO A 66 -8.13 11.15 -10.76
C PRO A 66 -7.29 10.69 -11.93
N VAL A 67 -7.91 10.63 -13.11
CA VAL A 67 -7.20 10.34 -14.36
C VAL A 67 -7.05 11.65 -15.12
N VAL A 68 -5.83 11.96 -15.52
CA VAL A 68 -5.55 13.12 -16.35
C VAL A 68 -5.04 12.63 -17.70
N TYR A 69 -5.73 13.01 -18.76
CA TYR A 69 -5.35 12.64 -20.12
C TYR A 69 -5.43 13.88 -21.01
N ASP A 70 -4.33 14.24 -21.60
CA ASP A 70 -4.27 15.38 -22.56
C ASP A 70 -4.93 16.64 -21.97
N ASN A 71 -4.51 16.99 -20.74
CA ASN A 71 -5.05 18.12 -19.95
C ASN A 71 -6.51 17.99 -19.55
N LEU A 72 -7.14 16.86 -19.83
CA LEU A 72 -8.50 16.58 -19.39
C LEU A 72 -8.44 15.84 -18.06
N ARG A 73 -9.06 16.43 -17.02
CA ARG A 73 -9.12 15.79 -15.71
C ARG A 73 -10.45 15.07 -15.55
N LEU A 74 -10.36 13.79 -15.25
CA LEU A 74 -11.52 12.93 -15.00
C LEU A 74 -11.48 12.50 -13.54
N ASP A 75 -12.54 12.81 -12.80
CA ASP A 75 -12.64 12.44 -11.39
C ASP A 75 -13.30 11.07 -11.19
N ALA A 76 -13.55 10.36 -12.28
CA ALA A 76 -14.13 9.02 -12.27
C ALA A 76 -13.06 7.93 -12.33
N GLY A 77 -11.89 8.18 -11.74
CA GLY A 77 -10.81 7.21 -11.69
C GLY A 77 -11.02 6.14 -10.63
N PRO A 78 -10.07 5.22 -10.52
CA PRO A 78 -10.15 4.16 -9.52
C PRO A 78 -9.98 4.69 -8.11
N ARG A 79 -10.34 3.86 -7.14
CA ARG A 79 -10.02 4.10 -5.73
C ARG A 79 -8.90 3.17 -5.34
N LEU A 80 -7.87 3.75 -4.74
CA LEU A 80 -6.78 2.97 -4.19
C LEU A 80 -7.25 2.39 -2.86
N ASP A 81 -7.00 1.11 -2.63
CA ASP A 81 -7.44 0.47 -1.38
C ASP A 81 -6.83 1.17 -0.18
N LEU A 82 -5.51 1.26 -0.11
CA LEU A 82 -4.79 1.92 0.97
C LEU A 82 -3.62 2.72 0.41
N VAL A 83 -3.38 3.87 1.05
CA VAL A 83 -2.14 4.64 0.85
C VAL A 83 -1.51 4.82 2.23
N VAL A 84 -0.32 4.26 2.42
CA VAL A 84 0.35 4.23 3.71
C VAL A 84 1.46 5.26 3.76
N GLU A 85 1.43 6.14 4.75
CA GLU A 85 2.41 7.20 4.98
C GLU A 85 2.61 8.11 3.77
N LYS A 86 1.60 8.20 2.92
CA LYS A 86 1.69 8.95 1.66
C LYS A 86 2.89 8.53 0.82
N ARG A 87 3.26 7.25 0.90
CA ARG A 87 4.45 6.71 0.22
C ARG A 87 4.19 5.42 -0.52
N VAL A 88 3.32 4.56 0.00
CA VAL A 88 3.14 3.21 -0.54
C VAL A 88 1.67 2.96 -0.80
N ILE A 89 1.36 2.56 -2.03
CA ILE A 89 0.02 2.07 -2.38
C ILE A 89 -0.04 0.59 -2.00
N VAL A 90 -1.12 0.19 -1.32
CA VAL A 90 -1.36 -1.22 -1.03
C VAL A 90 -2.69 -1.60 -1.67
N GLU A 91 -2.65 -2.58 -2.57
CA GLU A 91 -3.84 -3.14 -3.19
C GLU A 91 -4.08 -4.53 -2.64
N LEU A 92 -5.26 -4.75 -2.10
CA LEU A 92 -5.64 -6.00 -1.47
C LEU A 92 -6.42 -6.86 -2.44
N LYS A 93 -6.13 -8.14 -2.43
CA LYS A 93 -6.87 -9.13 -3.21
C LYS A 93 -7.20 -10.31 -2.32
N ALA A 94 -8.29 -11.00 -2.67
CA ALA A 94 -8.67 -12.28 -2.06
C ALA A 94 -9.11 -13.20 -3.21
N VAL A 95 -8.16 -13.50 -4.08
CA VAL A 95 -8.40 -14.24 -5.33
C VAL A 95 -7.61 -15.54 -5.32
N GLU A 96 -8.00 -16.47 -6.17
CA GLU A 96 -7.36 -17.78 -6.25
C GLU A 96 -5.88 -17.63 -6.65
N ALA A 97 -5.60 -16.74 -7.59
CA ALA A 97 -4.24 -16.47 -8.02
C ALA A 97 -4.13 -15.04 -8.53
N LEU A 98 -2.98 -14.39 -8.26
CA LEU A 98 -2.68 -13.09 -8.85
C LEU A 98 -2.40 -13.27 -10.33
N LEU A 99 -3.03 -12.44 -11.15
CA LEU A 99 -2.88 -12.46 -12.60
C LEU A 99 -1.99 -11.30 -13.05
N PRO A 100 -1.38 -11.40 -14.25
CA PRO A 100 -0.56 -10.30 -14.79
C PRO A 100 -1.31 -8.96 -14.84
N VAL A 101 -2.62 -8.96 -15.06
CA VAL A 101 -3.41 -7.74 -15.10
C VAL A 101 -3.44 -7.03 -13.74
N HIS A 102 -3.33 -7.76 -12.64
CA HIS A 102 -3.30 -7.15 -11.31
C HIS A 102 -2.02 -6.33 -11.13
N THR A 103 -0.89 -6.87 -11.56
CA THR A 103 0.39 -6.16 -11.52
C THR A 103 0.37 -4.94 -12.44
N ALA A 104 -0.15 -5.12 -13.65
CA ALA A 104 -0.27 -4.03 -14.63
C ALA A 104 -1.16 -2.91 -14.10
N GLN A 105 -2.25 -3.25 -13.42
CA GLN A 105 -3.17 -2.28 -12.83
C GLN A 105 -2.48 -1.45 -11.75
N LEU A 106 -1.74 -2.09 -10.86
CA LEU A 106 -1.03 -1.35 -9.81
C LEU A 106 0.05 -0.45 -10.41
N LEU A 107 0.73 -0.91 -11.46
CA LEU A 107 1.71 -0.07 -12.15
C LEU A 107 1.03 1.16 -12.76
N THR A 108 -0.16 1.01 -13.32
CA THR A 108 -0.96 2.14 -13.82
C THR A 108 -1.26 3.13 -12.69
N TYR A 109 -1.65 2.63 -11.54
CA TYR A 109 -1.95 3.48 -10.38
C TYR A 109 -0.72 4.26 -9.91
N LEU A 110 0.45 3.62 -9.94
CA LEU A 110 1.69 4.31 -9.60
C LEU A 110 1.99 5.43 -10.60
N LYS A 111 1.80 5.18 -11.89
CA LYS A 111 2.01 6.21 -12.91
C LYS A 111 1.06 7.39 -12.72
N LEU A 112 -0.19 7.13 -12.45
CA LEU A 112 -1.20 8.18 -12.29
C LEU A 112 -1.03 8.97 -10.99
N SER A 113 -0.61 8.31 -9.92
CA SER A 113 -0.51 8.93 -8.60
C SER A 113 0.80 9.64 -8.35
N GLY A 114 1.85 9.24 -9.04
CA GLY A 114 3.20 9.72 -8.75
C GLY A 114 3.89 9.00 -7.60
N TYR A 115 3.23 8.05 -6.95
CA TYR A 115 3.88 7.23 -5.94
C TYR A 115 4.84 6.25 -6.63
N ARG A 116 5.88 5.84 -5.93
CA ARG A 116 6.96 5.06 -6.52
C ARG A 116 6.91 3.59 -6.15
N LEU A 117 6.15 3.24 -5.13
CA LEU A 117 6.12 1.88 -4.63
C LEU A 117 4.68 1.44 -4.34
N GLY A 118 4.36 0.25 -4.80
CA GLY A 118 3.12 -0.42 -4.48
C GLY A 118 3.35 -1.83 -4.00
N LEU A 119 2.46 -2.30 -3.15
CA LEU A 119 2.41 -3.68 -2.71
C LEU A 119 1.07 -4.26 -3.11
N LEU A 120 1.12 -5.40 -3.76
CA LEU A 120 -0.06 -6.19 -4.10
C LEU A 120 -0.10 -7.36 -3.13
N VAL A 121 -1.18 -7.47 -2.35
CA VAL A 121 -1.26 -8.46 -1.27
C VAL A 121 -2.49 -9.32 -1.50
N ASN A 122 -2.27 -10.60 -1.80
CA ASN A 122 -3.35 -11.56 -1.95
C ASN A 122 -3.47 -12.40 -0.67
N PHE A 123 -4.46 -12.08 0.15
CA PHE A 123 -4.69 -12.77 1.42
C PHE A 123 -5.24 -14.18 1.23
N ASN A 124 -5.69 -14.53 0.03
CA ASN A 124 -6.21 -15.88 -0.23
C ASN A 124 -5.10 -16.88 -0.55
N SER A 125 -3.85 -16.46 -0.57
CA SER A 125 -2.72 -17.37 -0.76
C SER A 125 -2.57 -18.26 0.47
N ALA A 126 -2.21 -19.51 0.24
CA ALA A 126 -1.98 -20.45 1.35
C ALA A 126 -0.86 -19.93 2.26
N LEU A 127 0.20 -19.42 1.65
CA LEU A 127 1.29 -18.74 2.35
C LEU A 127 1.29 -17.28 1.90
N ILE A 128 1.16 -16.36 2.85
CA ILE A 128 1.06 -14.94 2.51
C ILE A 128 2.30 -14.44 1.76
N LYS A 129 3.46 -14.97 2.06
CA LYS A 129 4.70 -14.58 1.39
C LYS A 129 4.60 -14.75 -0.12
N GLN A 130 3.92 -15.78 -0.57
CA GLN A 130 3.73 -16.05 -2.00
C GLN A 130 2.68 -15.13 -2.63
N GLY A 131 1.85 -14.50 -1.80
CA GLY A 131 0.80 -13.59 -2.25
C GLY A 131 1.19 -12.12 -2.25
N ILE A 132 2.42 -11.79 -1.89
CA ILE A 132 2.88 -10.40 -1.84
C ILE A 132 3.80 -10.13 -3.01
N GLN A 133 3.46 -9.10 -3.81
CA GLN A 133 4.32 -8.63 -4.89
C GLN A 133 4.65 -7.17 -4.65
N ARG A 134 5.92 -6.84 -4.78
CA ARG A 134 6.42 -5.48 -4.69
C ARG A 134 6.58 -4.94 -6.10
N ILE A 135 5.97 -3.80 -6.37
CA ILE A 135 6.01 -3.17 -7.69
C ILE A 135 6.56 -1.76 -7.50
N ALA A 136 7.65 -1.48 -8.18
CA ALA A 136 8.32 -0.17 -8.11
C ALA A 136 8.30 0.48 -9.48
N LEU A 137 8.19 1.78 -9.49
CA LEU A 137 8.20 2.58 -10.71
C LEU A 137 9.50 3.40 -10.79
#